data_9e4ff17f50f2e5739c9c880b03438788
#
_entry.id   9e4ff17f50f2e5739c9c880b03438788
#
_cell.length_a   1.000
_cell.length_b   1.000
_cell.length_c   1.000
_cell.angle_alpha   90.00
_cell.angle_beta   90.00
_cell.angle_gamma   90.00
#
_symmetry.space_group_name_H-M   'P 1'
#
loop_
_entity.id
_entity.type
_entity.pdbx_description
1 polymer ?
#
loop_
_entity_poly.entity_id
_entity_poly.type
_entity_poly.pdbx_seq_one_letter_code
_entity_poly.pdbx_strand_id
1 'polypeptide(L)'
;MDTANNSRTRAIFGSLAFKIPLLFIIMLLFMMGAFLWVMDNYGKPLLLDLAKQQVRESGESMVALLNERLAQTSSLVTTMANTAEVLPKTPALHKVVFKNLLNYEGTEHFLAGGGIWPQPNLFNPKLERSSFFWGRDKDDQFQYYDDYNLPDGNGYHHEEWYVPASYIKAGDIYWSRSYMDPYSYQSMVTASAPMYR
;
A
#
# COMPACT_ATOMS: atom_id res chain seq x y z
N MET A 1 49.04 -58.02 -34.50
CA MET A 1 49.46 -56.84 -33.67
C MET A 1 48.51 -56.48 -32.53
N ASP A 2 47.41 -57.24 -32.30
CA ASP A 2 46.33 -56.93 -31.33
C ASP A 2 46.47 -57.53 -29.92
N THR A 3 47.30 -58.55 -29.73
CA THR A 3 47.40 -59.25 -28.45
C THR A 3 48.25 -58.51 -27.39
N ALA A 4 49.18 -57.67 -27.81
CA ALA A 4 50.06 -56.90 -26.91
C ALA A 4 49.37 -55.68 -26.31
N ASN A 5 48.38 -55.13 -26.99
CA ASN A 5 47.62 -53.95 -26.51
C ASN A 5 46.57 -54.36 -25.46
N ASN A 6 46.02 -55.54 -25.60
CA ASN A 6 44.99 -56.07 -24.65
C ASN A 6 45.61 -56.50 -23.28
N SER A 7 46.91 -56.89 -23.25
CA SER A 7 47.62 -57.25 -22.04
C SER A 7 48.05 -56.03 -21.22
N ARG A 8 48.39 -54.90 -21.84
CA ARG A 8 48.78 -53.65 -21.17
C ARG A 8 47.57 -52.96 -20.56
N THR A 9 46.42 -52.94 -21.20
CA THR A 9 45.17 -52.38 -20.64
C THR A 9 44.70 -53.20 -19.42
N ARG A 10 44.75 -54.53 -19.47
CA ARG A 10 44.44 -55.39 -18.32
C ARG A 10 45.39 -55.19 -17.13
N ALA A 11 46.67 -54.93 -17.34
CA ALA A 11 47.65 -54.65 -16.30
C ALA A 11 47.40 -53.30 -15.59
N ILE A 12 46.97 -52.27 -16.34
CA ILE A 12 46.64 -50.94 -15.83
C ILE A 12 45.38 -51.01 -14.96
N PHE A 13 44.29 -51.65 -15.40
CA PHE A 13 43.06 -51.85 -14.61
C PHE A 13 43.26 -52.76 -13.38
N GLY A 14 44.27 -53.61 -13.39
CA GLY A 14 44.66 -54.46 -12.24
C GLY A 14 45.49 -53.74 -11.19
N SER A 15 46.12 -52.63 -11.52
CA SER A 15 47.02 -51.88 -10.63
C SER A 15 46.26 -51.20 -9.48
N LEU A 16 46.84 -51.26 -8.27
CA LEU A 16 46.35 -50.59 -7.07
C LEU A 16 46.29 -49.08 -7.26
N ALA A 17 47.23 -48.53 -8.04
CA ALA A 17 47.29 -47.11 -8.39
C ALA A 17 46.11 -46.63 -9.23
N PHE A 18 45.39 -47.51 -9.97
CA PHE A 18 44.18 -47.20 -10.69
C PHE A 18 42.90 -47.42 -9.85
N LYS A 19 42.91 -48.48 -9.04
CA LYS A 19 41.73 -48.86 -8.23
C LYS A 19 41.40 -47.85 -7.15
N ILE A 20 42.41 -47.28 -6.46
CA ILE A 20 42.20 -46.31 -5.38
C ILE A 20 41.56 -45.01 -5.88
N PRO A 21 42.06 -44.31 -6.96
CA PRO A 21 41.42 -43.13 -7.48
C PRO A 21 40.01 -43.42 -8.03
N LEU A 22 39.81 -44.56 -8.70
CA LEU A 22 38.51 -44.96 -9.21
C LEU A 22 37.49 -45.13 -8.11
N LEU A 23 37.86 -45.79 -7.01
CA LEU A 23 36.98 -45.99 -5.86
C LEU A 23 36.66 -44.66 -5.19
N PHE A 24 37.62 -43.74 -5.10
CA PHE A 24 37.39 -42.39 -4.58
C PHE A 24 36.44 -41.60 -5.47
N ILE A 25 36.55 -41.65 -6.80
CA ILE A 25 35.61 -41.01 -7.74
C ILE A 25 34.20 -41.59 -7.58
N ILE A 26 34.06 -42.92 -7.49
CA ILE A 26 32.77 -43.57 -7.28
C ILE A 26 32.13 -43.09 -5.97
N MET A 27 32.92 -43.00 -4.90
CA MET A 27 32.44 -42.50 -3.59
C MET A 27 31.99 -41.06 -3.66
N LEU A 28 32.75 -40.19 -4.38
CA LEU A 28 32.34 -38.77 -4.58
C LEU A 28 31.05 -38.68 -5.41
N LEU A 29 30.90 -39.46 -6.45
CA LEU A 29 29.67 -39.50 -7.27
C LEU A 29 28.47 -39.98 -6.43
N PHE A 30 28.67 -40.98 -5.58
CA PHE A 30 27.65 -41.49 -4.67
C PHE A 30 27.23 -40.40 -3.64
N MET A 31 28.20 -39.70 -3.02
CA MET A 31 27.94 -38.61 -2.11
C MET A 31 27.17 -37.48 -2.80
N MET A 32 27.59 -37.09 -4.02
CA MET A 32 26.93 -36.06 -4.79
C MET A 32 25.48 -36.46 -5.15
N GLY A 33 25.27 -37.70 -5.57
CA GLY A 33 23.95 -38.27 -5.83
C GLY A 33 23.04 -38.28 -4.59
N ALA A 34 23.59 -38.70 -3.45
CA ALA A 34 22.87 -38.67 -2.18
C ALA A 34 22.52 -37.22 -1.75
N PHE A 35 23.44 -36.29 -1.92
CA PHE A 35 23.19 -34.88 -1.62
C PHE A 35 22.09 -34.29 -2.51
N LEU A 36 22.15 -34.53 -3.81
CA LEU A 36 21.13 -34.07 -4.76
C LEU A 36 19.75 -34.68 -4.43
N TRP A 37 19.72 -35.97 -4.08
CA TRP A 37 18.50 -36.64 -3.69
C TRP A 37 17.89 -36.03 -2.40
N VAL A 38 18.69 -35.77 -1.39
CA VAL A 38 18.24 -35.10 -0.15
C VAL A 38 17.74 -33.68 -0.45
N MET A 39 18.50 -32.94 -1.26
CA MET A 39 18.11 -31.58 -1.64
C MET A 39 16.79 -31.52 -2.42
N ASP A 40 16.57 -32.49 -3.32
CA ASP A 40 15.36 -32.53 -4.13
C ASP A 40 14.13 -32.97 -3.33
N ASN A 41 14.29 -33.95 -2.43
CA ASN A 41 13.15 -34.51 -1.68
C ASN A 41 12.84 -33.76 -0.37
N TYR A 42 13.80 -33.07 0.22
CA TYR A 42 13.62 -32.40 1.51
C TYR A 42 13.95 -30.91 1.45
N GLY A 43 15.07 -30.54 0.81
CA GLY A 43 15.53 -29.16 0.79
C GLY A 43 14.60 -28.24 0.00
N LYS A 44 14.29 -28.56 -1.23
CA LYS A 44 13.39 -27.76 -2.08
C LYS A 44 11.97 -27.63 -1.53
N PRO A 45 11.29 -28.71 -1.10
CA PRO A 45 9.97 -28.61 -0.51
C PRO A 45 9.96 -27.72 0.73
N LEU A 46 10.93 -27.89 1.63
CA LEU A 46 11.06 -27.07 2.83
C LEU A 46 11.23 -25.58 2.52
N LEU A 47 12.12 -25.24 1.57
CA LEU A 47 12.34 -23.85 1.15
C LEU A 47 11.09 -23.25 0.51
N LEU A 48 10.36 -24.04 -0.30
CA LEU A 48 9.10 -23.58 -0.91
C LEU A 48 8.02 -23.34 0.15
N ASP A 49 7.91 -24.19 1.15
CA ASP A 49 6.93 -24.03 2.22
C ASP A 49 7.25 -22.81 3.10
N LEU A 50 8.52 -22.59 3.43
CA LEU A 50 8.96 -21.39 4.15
C LEU A 50 8.70 -20.12 3.34
N ALA A 51 9.00 -20.13 2.04
CA ALA A 51 8.72 -18.99 1.17
C ALA A 51 7.22 -18.70 1.06
N LYS A 52 6.37 -19.73 0.92
CA LYS A 52 4.90 -19.59 0.90
C LYS A 52 4.38 -19.03 2.23
N GLN A 53 4.89 -19.53 3.35
CA GLN A 53 4.51 -19.03 4.68
C GLN A 53 4.87 -17.56 4.83
N GLN A 54 6.09 -17.16 4.45
CA GLN A 54 6.53 -15.76 4.52
C GLN A 54 5.67 -14.83 3.64
N VAL A 55 5.33 -15.25 2.42
CA VAL A 55 4.43 -14.49 1.54
C VAL A 55 3.04 -14.35 2.16
N ARG A 56 2.52 -15.42 2.75
CA ARG A 56 1.22 -15.39 3.43
C ARG A 56 1.21 -14.43 4.61
N GLU A 57 2.18 -14.55 5.52
CA GLU A 57 2.29 -13.68 6.70
C GLU A 57 2.45 -12.21 6.31
N SER A 58 3.27 -11.94 5.28
CA SER A 58 3.40 -10.57 4.74
C SER A 58 2.09 -10.06 4.15
N GLY A 59 1.36 -10.90 3.41
CA GLY A 59 0.06 -10.56 2.84
C GLY A 59 -0.99 -10.26 3.91
N GLU A 60 -1.08 -11.10 4.94
CA GLU A 60 -1.99 -10.90 6.07
C GLU A 60 -1.67 -9.60 6.84
N SER A 61 -0.38 -9.31 7.05
CA SER A 61 0.06 -8.06 7.68
C SER A 61 -0.30 -6.83 6.86
N MET A 62 -0.14 -6.89 5.54
CA MET A 62 -0.55 -5.81 4.63
C MET A 62 -2.06 -5.56 4.67
N VAL A 63 -2.87 -6.62 4.64
CA VAL A 63 -4.33 -6.51 4.72
C VAL A 63 -4.75 -5.92 6.06
N ALA A 64 -4.13 -6.35 7.15
CA ALA A 64 -4.40 -5.80 8.49
C ALA A 64 -4.07 -4.31 8.55
N LEU A 65 -2.92 -3.89 8.03
CA LEU A 65 -2.52 -2.48 7.98
C LEU A 65 -3.49 -1.65 7.13
N LEU A 66 -3.89 -2.14 5.96
CA LEU A 66 -4.87 -1.44 5.11
C LEU A 66 -6.21 -1.27 5.83
N ASN A 67 -6.72 -2.32 6.47
CA ASN A 67 -7.96 -2.25 7.23
C ASN A 67 -7.87 -1.24 8.39
N GLU A 68 -6.74 -1.20 9.07
CA GLU A 68 -6.48 -0.21 10.13
C GLU A 68 -6.53 1.22 9.55
N ARG A 69 -5.86 1.50 8.43
CA ARG A 69 -5.85 2.83 7.79
C ARG A 69 -7.23 3.24 7.29
N LEU A 70 -7.98 2.31 6.70
CA LEU A 70 -9.36 2.56 6.29
C LEU A 70 -10.25 2.90 7.49
N ALA A 71 -10.13 2.18 8.60
CA ALA A 71 -10.88 2.43 9.82
C ALA A 71 -10.51 3.79 10.45
N GLN A 72 -9.23 4.13 10.52
CA GLN A 72 -8.74 5.41 11.01
C GLN A 72 -9.29 6.58 10.17
N THR A 73 -9.19 6.46 8.83
CA THR A 73 -9.71 7.47 7.90
C THR A 73 -11.22 7.62 8.02
N SER A 74 -11.96 6.51 8.10
CA SER A 74 -13.40 6.51 8.29
C SER A 74 -13.82 7.21 9.58
N SER A 75 -13.12 6.92 10.68
CA SER A 75 -13.35 7.58 11.97
C SER A 75 -13.09 9.09 11.91
N LEU A 76 -11.98 9.48 11.25
CA LEU A 76 -11.63 10.89 11.07
C LEU A 76 -12.69 11.64 10.25
N VAL A 77 -13.09 11.11 9.11
CA VAL A 77 -14.09 11.71 8.21
C VAL A 77 -15.44 11.85 8.94
N THR A 78 -15.88 10.81 9.67
CA THR A 78 -17.10 10.87 10.48
C THR A 78 -16.99 11.93 11.58
N THR A 79 -15.86 12.03 12.25
CA THR A 79 -15.61 13.06 13.28
C THR A 79 -15.65 14.46 12.66
N MET A 80 -15.07 14.64 11.47
CA MET A 80 -15.10 15.91 10.76
C MET A 80 -16.54 16.29 10.36
N ALA A 81 -17.32 15.35 9.83
CA ALA A 81 -18.72 15.58 9.47
C ALA A 81 -19.55 16.02 10.68
N ASN A 82 -19.51 15.25 11.78
CA ASN A 82 -20.22 15.56 13.02
C ASN A 82 -19.78 16.91 13.62
N THR A 83 -18.48 17.22 13.54
CA THR A 83 -17.95 18.51 14.01
C THR A 83 -18.47 19.66 13.16
N ALA A 84 -18.48 19.51 11.83
CA ALA A 84 -18.99 20.53 10.91
C ALA A 84 -20.47 20.83 11.11
N GLU A 85 -21.27 19.83 11.49
CA GLU A 85 -22.71 19.99 11.75
C GLU A 85 -23.00 20.90 12.95
N VAL A 86 -22.18 20.84 14.01
CA VAL A 86 -22.40 21.58 15.25
C VAL A 86 -21.60 22.88 15.35
N LEU A 87 -20.54 23.01 14.56
CA LEU A 87 -19.63 24.14 14.62
C LEU A 87 -20.30 25.42 14.07
N PRO A 88 -20.25 26.59 14.77
CA PRO A 88 -20.71 27.85 14.22
C PRO A 88 -20.04 28.17 12.87
N LYS A 89 -20.80 28.71 11.90
CA LYS A 89 -20.31 29.04 10.54
C LYS A 89 -19.33 30.22 10.55
N THR A 90 -18.23 30.08 11.26
CA THR A 90 -17.17 31.09 11.40
C THR A 90 -15.92 30.59 10.65
N PRO A 91 -15.48 31.24 9.55
CA PRO A 91 -14.36 30.75 8.75
C PRO A 91 -13.06 30.52 9.55
N ALA A 92 -12.72 31.44 10.44
CA ALA A 92 -11.51 31.31 11.27
C ALA A 92 -11.57 30.06 12.18
N LEU A 93 -12.73 29.76 12.75
CA LEU A 93 -12.92 28.60 13.63
C LEU A 93 -12.82 27.31 12.81
N HIS A 94 -13.44 27.25 11.63
CA HIS A 94 -13.34 26.11 10.74
C HIS A 94 -11.87 25.86 10.33
N LYS A 95 -11.15 26.93 9.96
CA LYS A 95 -9.73 26.82 9.61
C LYS A 95 -8.89 26.22 10.75
N VAL A 96 -9.09 26.65 11.97
CA VAL A 96 -8.31 26.13 13.11
C VAL A 96 -8.70 24.69 13.45
N VAL A 97 -9.99 24.41 13.57
CA VAL A 97 -10.47 23.09 14.03
C VAL A 97 -10.12 22.01 13.01
N PHE A 98 -10.45 22.20 11.73
CA PHE A 98 -10.23 21.16 10.72
C PHE A 98 -8.74 20.98 10.38
N LYS A 99 -7.94 22.04 10.43
CA LYS A 99 -6.49 21.90 10.35
C LYS A 99 -5.95 20.97 11.43
N ASN A 100 -6.38 21.16 12.69
CA ASN A 100 -5.91 20.34 13.81
C ASN A 100 -6.45 18.90 13.76
N LEU A 101 -7.66 18.68 13.25
CA LEU A 101 -8.20 17.34 13.05
C LEU A 101 -7.48 16.56 11.95
N LEU A 102 -6.95 17.24 10.95
CA LEU A 102 -6.25 16.63 9.82
C LEU A 102 -4.74 16.47 10.03
N ASN A 103 -4.14 17.34 10.83
CA ASN A 103 -2.68 17.40 11.01
C ASN A 103 -2.27 17.17 12.46
N TYR A 104 -2.41 15.93 12.92
CA TYR A 104 -1.85 15.45 14.19
C TYR A 104 -0.79 14.38 13.94
N GLU A 105 0.01 14.07 14.94
CA GLU A 105 1.12 13.09 14.84
C GLU A 105 0.64 11.73 14.30
N GLY A 106 1.31 11.25 13.27
CA GLY A 106 1.01 9.98 12.61
C GLY A 106 0.08 10.09 11.38
N THR A 107 -0.58 11.23 11.15
CA THR A 107 -1.43 11.41 9.95
C THR A 107 -0.61 11.53 8.67
N GLU A 108 0.62 11.98 8.75
CA GLU A 108 1.56 12.12 7.64
C GLU A 108 1.83 10.79 6.91
N HIS A 109 1.64 9.67 7.57
CA HIS A 109 1.90 8.35 7.00
C HIS A 109 0.75 7.79 6.14
N PHE A 110 -0.44 8.40 6.19
CA PHE A 110 -1.60 7.87 5.44
C PHE A 110 -2.56 8.92 4.92
N LEU A 111 -2.43 10.19 5.35
CA LEU A 111 -3.34 11.26 4.99
C LEU A 111 -2.62 12.32 4.14
N ALA A 112 -2.95 12.38 2.86
CA ALA A 112 -2.43 13.41 1.96
C ALA A 112 -3.13 14.76 2.17
N GLY A 113 -4.38 14.76 2.61
CA GLY A 113 -5.14 15.98 2.86
C GLY A 113 -6.59 15.68 3.18
N GLY A 114 -7.35 16.75 3.38
CA GLY A 114 -8.78 16.66 3.65
C GLY A 114 -9.39 18.03 3.89
N GLY A 115 -10.70 18.05 4.08
CA GLY A 115 -11.41 19.29 4.30
C GLY A 115 -12.91 19.12 4.42
N ILE A 116 -13.61 20.24 4.33
CA ILE A 116 -15.07 20.28 4.22
C ILE A 116 -15.46 21.11 3.00
N TRP A 117 -16.49 20.64 2.31
CA TRP A 117 -17.01 21.25 1.10
C TRP A 117 -18.53 21.41 1.19
N PRO A 118 -19.01 22.52 1.81
CA PRO A 118 -20.43 22.80 1.95
C PRO A 118 -21.13 22.92 0.61
N GLN A 119 -22.43 22.64 0.58
CA GLN A 119 -23.25 22.94 -0.60
C GLN A 119 -23.23 24.45 -0.92
N PRO A 120 -23.50 24.81 -2.18
CA PRO A 120 -23.52 26.20 -2.62
C PRO A 120 -24.37 27.10 -1.71
N ASN A 121 -23.80 28.25 -1.34
CA ASN A 121 -24.42 29.26 -0.48
C ASN A 121 -24.84 28.81 0.93
N LEU A 122 -24.56 27.53 1.30
CA LEU A 122 -24.98 27.01 2.61
C LEU A 122 -24.12 27.53 3.77
N PHE A 123 -22.82 27.64 3.55
CA PHE A 123 -21.90 28.17 4.57
C PHE A 123 -22.01 29.68 4.71
N ASN A 124 -21.93 30.38 3.58
CA ASN A 124 -22.12 31.82 3.46
C ASN A 124 -23.09 32.11 2.30
N PRO A 125 -24.28 32.70 2.57
CA PRO A 125 -25.28 32.97 1.51
C PRO A 125 -24.78 33.89 0.39
N LYS A 126 -23.71 34.66 0.61
CA LYS A 126 -23.13 35.58 -0.38
C LYS A 126 -22.03 34.94 -1.24
N LEU A 127 -21.59 33.74 -0.90
CA LEU A 127 -20.53 33.03 -1.60
C LEU A 127 -21.06 31.69 -2.09
N GLU A 128 -20.96 31.48 -3.39
CA GLU A 128 -21.36 30.21 -4.01
C GLU A 128 -20.57 29.05 -3.42
N ARG A 129 -19.26 29.22 -3.23
CA ARG A 129 -18.35 28.19 -2.74
C ARG A 129 -17.66 28.66 -1.47
N SER A 130 -17.53 27.76 -0.51
CA SER A 130 -16.92 28.04 0.78
C SER A 130 -16.26 26.78 1.36
N SER A 131 -15.35 26.19 0.59
CA SER A 131 -14.59 25.02 1.04
C SER A 131 -13.45 25.41 1.99
N PHE A 132 -13.04 24.46 2.81
CA PHE A 132 -11.89 24.55 3.69
C PHE A 132 -11.05 23.30 3.45
N PHE A 133 -9.97 23.43 2.65
CA PHE A 133 -9.15 22.32 2.22
C PHE A 133 -7.69 22.50 2.64
N TRP A 134 -7.12 21.44 3.16
CA TRP A 134 -5.69 21.30 3.46
C TRP A 134 -5.15 20.07 2.77
N GLY A 135 -3.95 20.19 2.24
CA GLY A 135 -3.25 19.08 1.60
C GLY A 135 -1.76 19.16 1.85
N ARG A 136 -1.09 18.06 1.68
CA ARG A 136 0.38 18.01 1.64
C ARG A 136 0.83 18.29 0.22
N ASP A 137 1.80 19.17 0.11
CA ASP A 137 2.44 19.44 -1.17
C ASP A 137 3.53 18.38 -1.47
N LYS A 138 4.25 18.58 -2.58
CA LYS A 138 5.34 17.71 -3.01
C LYS A 138 6.51 17.61 -2.01
N ASP A 139 6.63 18.57 -1.10
CA ASP A 139 7.64 18.63 -0.07
C ASP A 139 7.10 18.18 1.30
N ASP A 140 5.93 17.50 1.29
CA ASP A 140 5.18 16.99 2.44
C ASP A 140 4.75 18.09 3.45
N GLN A 141 4.67 19.34 2.98
CA GLN A 141 4.23 20.46 3.80
C GLN A 141 2.70 20.56 3.80
N PHE A 142 2.09 20.56 4.98
CA PHE A 142 0.64 20.65 5.15
C PHE A 142 0.16 22.09 5.00
N GLN A 143 -0.49 22.41 3.89
CA GLN A 143 -0.88 23.77 3.49
C GLN A 143 -2.39 23.88 3.28
N TYR A 144 -2.90 25.11 3.38
CA TYR A 144 -4.27 25.47 3.06
C TYR A 144 -4.38 25.86 1.59
N TYR A 145 -5.37 25.29 0.89
CA TYR A 145 -5.67 25.58 -0.50
C TYR A 145 -7.07 26.20 -0.62
N ASP A 146 -7.18 27.27 -1.41
CA ASP A 146 -8.43 28.03 -1.60
C ASP A 146 -8.94 28.07 -3.04
N ASP A 147 -8.31 27.35 -3.91
CA ASP A 147 -8.58 27.31 -5.36
C ASP A 147 -9.96 26.76 -5.69
N TYR A 148 -10.49 25.83 -4.89
CA TYR A 148 -11.87 25.37 -5.04
C TYR A 148 -12.93 26.47 -4.83
N ASN A 149 -12.58 27.57 -4.18
CA ASN A 149 -13.46 28.71 -3.93
C ASN A 149 -13.36 29.80 -5.01
N LEU A 150 -12.41 29.70 -5.94
CA LEU A 150 -12.22 30.70 -6.99
C LEU A 150 -13.47 30.72 -7.92
N PRO A 151 -14.06 31.91 -8.19
CA PRO A 151 -15.24 32.03 -9.03
C PRO A 151 -15.07 31.45 -10.43
N ASP A 152 -13.89 31.65 -11.02
CA ASP A 152 -13.54 31.20 -12.36
C ASP A 152 -13.00 29.76 -12.41
N GLY A 153 -12.85 29.13 -11.23
CA GLY A 153 -12.35 27.75 -11.11
C GLY A 153 -13.47 26.71 -11.32
N ASN A 154 -13.09 25.46 -11.56
CA ASN A 154 -14.04 24.35 -11.75
C ASN A 154 -14.86 24.06 -10.49
N GLY A 155 -14.38 24.48 -9.31
CA GLY A 155 -15.01 24.16 -8.02
C GLY A 155 -14.93 22.67 -7.67
N TYR A 156 -15.77 22.22 -6.74
CA TYR A 156 -15.76 20.85 -6.23
C TYR A 156 -17.06 20.07 -6.50
N HIS A 157 -18.08 20.72 -7.07
CA HIS A 157 -19.42 20.13 -7.23
C HIS A 157 -19.50 19.01 -8.27
N HIS A 158 -18.46 18.83 -9.06
CA HIS A 158 -18.37 17.80 -10.11
C HIS A 158 -17.39 16.68 -9.76
N GLU A 159 -16.72 16.79 -8.61
CA GLU A 159 -15.71 15.84 -8.21
C GLU A 159 -16.32 14.47 -7.89
N GLU A 160 -15.62 13.42 -8.29
CA GLU A 160 -16.06 12.03 -8.09
C GLU A 160 -16.21 11.67 -6.60
N TRP A 161 -15.44 12.31 -5.74
CA TRP A 161 -15.53 12.10 -4.30
C TRP A 161 -16.64 12.95 -3.64
N TYR A 162 -17.11 14.02 -4.28
CA TYR A 162 -18.14 14.91 -3.73
C TYR A 162 -19.57 14.46 -4.11
N VAL A 163 -19.82 14.24 -5.41
CA VAL A 163 -21.16 13.97 -5.92
C VAL A 163 -21.80 12.76 -5.29
N PRO A 164 -21.17 11.57 -5.25
CA PRO A 164 -21.79 10.39 -4.65
C PRO A 164 -22.04 10.55 -3.12
N ALA A 165 -21.17 11.28 -2.43
CA ALA A 165 -21.32 11.50 -0.99
C ALA A 165 -22.60 12.27 -0.66
N SER A 166 -23.10 13.12 -1.55
CA SER A 166 -24.37 13.87 -1.36
C SER A 166 -25.62 12.99 -1.43
N TYR A 167 -25.54 11.75 -1.87
CA TYR A 167 -26.66 10.81 -2.02
C TYR A 167 -26.66 9.66 -1.01
N ILE A 168 -25.65 9.53 -0.17
CA ILE A 168 -25.58 8.49 0.87
C ILE A 168 -26.19 9.01 2.18
N LYS A 169 -26.51 8.08 3.10
CA LYS A 169 -27.14 8.41 4.37
C LYS A 169 -26.13 8.99 5.37
N ALA A 170 -26.64 9.73 6.35
CA ALA A 170 -25.84 10.14 7.50
C ALA A 170 -25.16 8.93 8.15
N GLY A 171 -23.88 9.03 8.42
CA GLY A 171 -23.06 7.96 8.99
C GLY A 171 -22.45 6.97 7.98
N ASP A 172 -22.92 6.98 6.73
CA ASP A 172 -22.28 6.20 5.65
C ASP A 172 -21.07 6.95 5.11
N ILE A 173 -20.12 6.20 4.55
CA ILE A 173 -18.89 6.74 3.93
C ILE A 173 -18.79 6.24 2.50
N TYR A 174 -18.61 7.17 1.59
CA TYR A 174 -18.25 6.88 0.20
C TYR A 174 -16.73 6.87 0.04
N TRP A 175 -16.22 5.87 -0.67
CA TRP A 175 -14.82 5.78 -1.07
C TRP A 175 -14.72 5.94 -2.58
N SER A 176 -13.93 6.92 -3.04
CA SER A 176 -13.69 7.14 -4.45
C SER A 176 -12.88 6.00 -5.08
N ARG A 177 -12.82 5.96 -6.41
CA ARG A 177 -11.78 5.21 -7.10
C ARG A 177 -10.41 5.81 -6.81
N SER A 178 -9.36 5.06 -7.11
CA SER A 178 -7.99 5.62 -7.06
C SER A 178 -7.80 6.62 -8.20
N TYR A 179 -7.23 7.77 -7.87
CA TYR A 179 -6.88 8.82 -8.82
C TYR A 179 -5.53 9.44 -8.45
N MET A 180 -4.93 10.20 -9.38
CA MET A 180 -3.71 10.96 -9.15
C MET A 180 -4.07 12.32 -8.56
N ASP A 181 -3.59 12.62 -7.37
CA ASP A 181 -3.79 13.93 -6.76
C ASP A 181 -3.00 15.02 -7.50
N PRO A 182 -3.63 16.12 -7.88
CA PRO A 182 -2.95 17.20 -8.60
C PRO A 182 -1.97 18.00 -7.75
N TYR A 183 -2.02 17.91 -6.42
CA TYR A 183 -1.18 18.68 -5.50
C TYR A 183 0.07 17.90 -5.06
N SER A 184 -0.11 16.67 -4.61
CA SER A 184 0.98 15.80 -4.14
C SER A 184 1.59 14.92 -5.22
N TYR A 185 0.91 14.77 -6.38
CA TYR A 185 1.27 13.82 -7.45
C TYR A 185 1.36 12.38 -6.98
N GLN A 186 0.55 12.02 -5.97
CA GLN A 186 0.46 10.67 -5.44
C GLN A 186 -0.88 10.03 -5.83
N SER A 187 -0.86 8.71 -6.01
CA SER A 187 -2.09 7.94 -6.19
C SER A 187 -2.82 7.82 -4.87
N MET A 188 -4.08 8.25 -4.82
CA MET A 188 -4.87 8.24 -3.61
C MET A 188 -6.31 7.77 -3.83
N VAL A 189 -7.01 7.54 -2.74
CA VAL A 189 -8.45 7.37 -2.64
C VAL A 189 -9.00 8.37 -1.64
N THR A 190 -10.22 8.86 -1.85
CA THR A 190 -10.86 9.81 -0.94
C THR A 190 -12.04 9.15 -0.23
N ALA A 191 -12.07 9.28 1.09
CA ALA A 191 -13.23 8.96 1.91
C ALA A 191 -14.07 10.22 2.09
N SER A 192 -15.37 10.16 1.82
CA SER A 192 -16.29 11.28 1.95
C SER A 192 -17.52 10.88 2.78
N ALA A 193 -17.90 11.71 3.74
CA ALA A 193 -19.11 11.57 4.51
C ALA A 193 -20.01 12.81 4.33
N PRO A 194 -21.33 12.65 4.21
CA PRO A 194 -22.24 13.76 4.11
C PRO A 194 -22.38 14.47 5.46
N MET A 195 -22.62 15.78 5.42
CA MET A 195 -22.91 16.62 6.57
C MET A 195 -24.35 17.13 6.44
N TYR A 196 -25.18 16.89 7.44
CA TYR A 196 -26.59 17.32 7.46
C TYR A 196 -26.80 18.34 8.57
N ARG A 197 -27.33 19.49 8.20
CA ARG A 197 -27.64 20.59 9.14
C ARG A 197 -28.96 21.28 8.82
#